data_51c2f8abb2ca82cbafca71467ff35776
#
_entry.id   51c2f8abb2ca82cbafca71467ff35776
#
_cell.length_a   1.000
_cell.length_b   1.000
_cell.length_c   1.000
_cell.angle_alpha   90.00
_cell.angle_beta   90.00
_cell.angle_gamma   90.00
#
_symmetry.space_group_name_H-M   'P 1'
#
loop_
_entity.id
_entity.type
_entity.pdbx_description
1 polymer ?
#
loop_
_entity_poly.entity_id
_entity_poly.type
_entity_poly.pdbx_seq_one_letter_code
_entity_poly.pdbx_strand_id
1 'polypeptide(L)'
;MPNQWTKAKETGIPYILKDETRKKFSDNTKKKNNERWSKEENKKKQSESMKKAVEKYPESYTSSNRGRTKQIIFDGVKFQGRWELEFYQYCKNNNIIIERSNEYFEYEWNGTRKYFPDFYLPETETYVEVKGYETDRDRAKWNQFPKKLLVIKKKEISDIRKNCFVRP
;
A
#
# COMPACT_ATOMS: atom_id res chain seq x y z
N MET A 1 -9.41 -46.99 19.89
CA MET A 1 -10.22 -46.62 18.72
C MET A 1 -9.47 -45.58 17.92
N PRO A 2 -9.33 -45.71 16.60
CA PRO A 2 -8.66 -44.69 15.79
C PRO A 2 -9.43 -43.37 15.90
N ASN A 3 -8.70 -42.27 16.05
CA ASN A 3 -9.31 -40.94 16.11
C ASN A 3 -9.87 -40.54 14.74
N GLN A 4 -10.74 -39.52 14.70
CA GLN A 4 -11.42 -39.10 13.46
C GLN A 4 -10.44 -38.66 12.36
N TRP A 5 -9.23 -38.24 12.73
CA TRP A 5 -8.16 -37.86 11.80
C TRP A 5 -7.54 -39.06 11.10
N THR A 6 -7.36 -40.16 11.84
CA THR A 6 -6.87 -41.42 11.31
C THR A 6 -7.90 -42.03 10.35
N LYS A 7 -9.17 -41.99 10.71
CA LYS A 7 -10.28 -42.44 9.84
C LYS A 7 -10.35 -41.62 8.52
N ALA A 8 -10.18 -40.31 8.57
CA ALA A 8 -10.19 -39.47 7.37
C ALA A 8 -9.04 -39.82 6.42
N LYS A 9 -7.87 -40.17 6.94
CA LYS A 9 -6.75 -40.65 6.11
C LYS A 9 -7.01 -42.02 5.46
N GLU A 10 -7.63 -42.91 6.19
CA GLU A 10 -7.94 -44.28 5.71
C GLU A 10 -9.08 -44.29 4.69
N THR A 11 -10.09 -43.45 4.87
CA THR A 11 -11.29 -43.41 4.02
C THR A 11 -11.23 -42.41 2.87
N GLY A 12 -10.23 -41.52 2.85
CA GLY A 12 -10.14 -40.42 1.87
C GLY A 12 -11.23 -39.33 2.05
N ILE A 13 -12.10 -39.46 3.05
CA ILE A 13 -13.14 -38.48 3.33
C ILE A 13 -12.56 -37.34 4.16
N PRO A 14 -12.58 -36.08 3.70
CA PRO A 14 -12.01 -34.96 4.45
C PRO A 14 -12.64 -34.82 5.85
N TYR A 15 -11.81 -34.71 6.88
CA TYR A 15 -12.29 -34.40 8.22
C TYR A 15 -12.68 -32.92 8.28
N ILE A 16 -13.97 -32.64 8.40
CA ILE A 16 -14.50 -31.30 8.55
C ILE A 16 -14.64 -30.99 10.05
N LEU A 17 -13.82 -30.06 10.54
CA LEU A 17 -13.97 -29.54 11.91
C LEU A 17 -15.30 -28.83 12.08
N LYS A 18 -16.02 -29.14 13.19
CA LYS A 18 -17.24 -28.40 13.56
C LYS A 18 -16.92 -26.90 13.70
N ASP A 19 -17.83 -26.04 13.30
CA ASP A 19 -17.62 -24.59 13.30
C ASP A 19 -17.26 -24.03 14.68
N GLU A 20 -17.84 -24.55 15.74
CA GLU A 20 -17.48 -24.18 17.11
C GLU A 20 -16.01 -24.51 17.46
N THR A 21 -15.55 -25.69 17.02
CA THR A 21 -14.16 -26.11 17.25
C THR A 21 -13.20 -25.22 16.43
N ARG A 22 -13.55 -24.93 15.19
CA ARG A 22 -12.80 -24.02 14.32
C ARG A 22 -12.72 -22.62 14.94
N LYS A 23 -13.83 -22.10 15.46
CA LYS A 23 -13.88 -20.81 16.15
C LYS A 23 -13.01 -20.78 17.38
N LYS A 24 -13.10 -21.80 18.27
CA LYS A 24 -12.24 -21.92 19.46
C LYS A 24 -10.74 -21.94 19.11
N PHE A 25 -10.33 -22.67 18.06
CA PHE A 25 -8.93 -22.66 17.60
C PHE A 25 -8.52 -21.29 17.07
N SER A 26 -9.37 -20.62 16.29
CA SER A 26 -9.11 -19.28 15.79
C SER A 26 -8.93 -18.27 16.93
N ASP A 27 -9.84 -18.28 17.91
CA ASP A 27 -9.82 -17.34 19.03
C ASP A 27 -8.60 -17.57 19.94
N ASN A 28 -8.26 -18.83 20.24
CA ASN A 28 -7.06 -19.17 20.98
C ASN A 28 -5.78 -18.74 20.24
N THR A 29 -5.75 -18.93 18.92
CA THR A 29 -4.61 -18.51 18.09
C THR A 29 -4.47 -16.99 18.08
N LYS A 30 -5.57 -16.25 17.93
CA LYS A 30 -5.60 -14.78 18.01
C LYS A 30 -5.10 -14.29 19.36
N LYS A 31 -5.60 -14.89 20.47
CA LYS A 31 -5.17 -14.56 21.83
C LYS A 31 -3.66 -14.74 22.01
N LYS A 32 -3.14 -15.92 21.68
CA LYS A 32 -1.69 -16.21 21.77
C LYS A 32 -0.85 -15.28 20.89
N ASN A 33 -1.32 -14.96 19.68
CA ASN A 33 -0.63 -14.02 18.81
C ASN A 33 -0.63 -12.60 19.40
N ASN A 34 -1.75 -12.14 19.94
CA ASN A 34 -1.81 -10.82 20.57
C ASN A 34 -0.87 -10.74 21.78
N GLU A 35 -0.86 -11.76 22.64
CA GLU A 35 0.07 -11.84 23.77
C GLU A 35 1.54 -11.85 23.31
N ARG A 36 1.85 -12.58 22.23
CA ARG A 36 3.19 -12.61 21.64
C ARG A 36 3.62 -11.25 21.12
N TRP A 37 2.72 -10.55 20.39
CA TRP A 37 3.03 -9.29 19.73
C TRP A 37 2.83 -8.06 20.64
N SER A 38 2.28 -8.21 21.83
CA SER A 38 2.28 -7.16 22.85
C SER A 38 3.68 -6.92 23.44
N LYS A 39 4.61 -7.88 23.35
CA LYS A 39 5.97 -7.78 23.87
C LYS A 39 6.87 -7.04 22.88
N GLU A 40 7.44 -5.92 23.30
CA GLU A 40 8.36 -5.10 22.48
C GLU A 40 9.58 -5.88 21.99
N GLU A 41 10.09 -6.80 22.80
CA GLU A 41 11.20 -7.67 22.42
C GLU A 41 10.88 -8.51 21.16
N ASN A 42 9.66 -9.06 21.07
CA ASN A 42 9.25 -9.86 19.91
C ASN A 42 9.09 -8.99 18.65
N LYS A 43 8.57 -7.77 18.79
CA LYS A 43 8.51 -6.79 17.68
C LYS A 43 9.90 -6.43 17.19
N LYS A 44 10.83 -6.18 18.10
CA LYS A 44 12.22 -5.87 17.78
C LYS A 44 12.90 -7.02 17.06
N LYS A 45 12.80 -8.25 17.58
CA LYS A 45 13.33 -9.46 16.93
C LYS A 45 12.77 -9.65 15.51
N GLN A 46 11.46 -9.42 15.31
CA GLN A 46 10.86 -9.52 13.99
C GLN A 46 11.39 -8.45 13.04
N SER A 47 11.50 -7.20 13.51
CA SER A 47 12.05 -6.10 12.71
C SER A 47 13.49 -6.38 12.29
N GLU A 48 14.32 -6.86 13.19
CA GLU A 48 15.70 -7.22 12.87
C GLU A 48 15.80 -8.40 11.90
N SER A 49 14.96 -9.42 12.08
CA SER A 49 14.86 -10.56 11.15
C SER A 49 14.44 -10.10 9.75
N MET A 50 13.45 -9.21 9.65
CA MET A 50 13.02 -8.63 8.37
C MET A 50 14.12 -7.81 7.72
N LYS A 51 14.86 -6.97 8.47
CA LYS A 51 16.00 -6.21 7.92
C LYS A 51 17.05 -7.14 7.31
N LYS A 52 17.43 -8.20 8.03
CA LYS A 52 18.37 -9.21 7.54
C LYS A 52 17.86 -9.94 6.30
N ALA A 53 16.55 -10.25 6.25
CA ALA A 53 15.96 -10.90 5.10
C ALA A 53 15.94 -10.00 3.86
N VAL A 54 15.63 -8.71 4.04
CA VAL A 54 15.68 -7.70 2.96
C VAL A 54 17.12 -7.50 2.45
N GLU A 55 18.09 -7.46 3.35
CA GLU A 55 19.50 -7.35 3.00
C GLU A 55 19.99 -8.57 2.19
N LYS A 56 19.58 -9.77 2.61
CA LYS A 56 20.00 -11.04 1.97
C LYS A 56 19.28 -11.28 0.62
N TYR A 57 18.02 -10.87 0.50
CA TYR A 57 17.18 -11.12 -0.69
C TYR A 57 16.42 -9.86 -1.14
N PRO A 58 17.13 -8.79 -1.56
CA PRO A 58 16.51 -7.51 -1.87
C PRO A 58 15.46 -7.61 -2.98
N GLU A 59 15.68 -8.43 -3.99
CA GLU A 59 14.74 -8.63 -5.11
C GLU A 59 13.38 -9.22 -4.66
N SER A 60 13.35 -10.04 -3.61
CA SER A 60 12.11 -10.63 -3.07
C SER A 60 11.20 -9.59 -2.39
N TYR A 61 11.75 -8.44 -2.03
CA TYR A 61 11.05 -7.36 -1.32
C TYR A 61 10.84 -6.11 -2.18
N THR A 62 11.44 -6.04 -3.38
CA THR A 62 11.31 -4.89 -4.29
C THR A 62 10.01 -4.93 -5.10
N SER A 63 9.43 -6.10 -5.31
CA SER A 63 8.16 -6.26 -6.01
C SER A 63 7.07 -6.70 -5.05
N SER A 64 6.29 -5.79 -4.49
CA SER A 64 5.06 -6.19 -3.83
C SER A 64 4.02 -6.58 -4.90
N ASN A 65 4.05 -7.83 -5.34
CA ASN A 65 3.00 -8.41 -6.17
C ASN A 65 1.64 -8.51 -5.46
N ARG A 66 1.52 -7.94 -4.26
CA ARG A 66 0.31 -7.92 -3.43
C ARG A 66 -0.65 -6.77 -3.75
N GLY A 67 -0.25 -5.82 -4.59
CA GLY A 67 -1.09 -4.71 -5.04
C GLY A 67 -1.67 -4.97 -6.44
N ARG A 68 -2.83 -4.38 -6.73
CA ARG A 68 -3.45 -4.42 -8.06
C ARG A 68 -2.66 -3.62 -9.13
N THR A 69 -1.69 -2.83 -8.72
CA THR A 69 -0.88 -1.97 -9.59
C THR A 69 0.57 -2.44 -9.60
N LYS A 70 1.13 -2.63 -10.80
CA LYS A 70 2.56 -2.94 -10.97
C LYS A 70 3.38 -1.68 -10.76
N GLN A 71 4.49 -1.81 -10.02
CA GLN A 71 5.49 -0.73 -9.92
C GLN A 71 6.15 -0.54 -11.29
N ILE A 72 6.36 0.72 -11.65
CA ILE A 72 7.02 1.12 -12.90
C ILE A 72 8.22 1.98 -12.52
N ILE A 73 9.38 1.71 -13.13
CA ILE A 73 10.56 2.56 -13.00
C ILE A 73 10.73 3.29 -14.32
N PHE A 74 10.80 4.62 -14.25
CA PHE A 74 11.03 5.48 -15.40
C PHE A 74 11.91 6.66 -14.97
N ASP A 75 12.95 6.96 -15.74
CA ASP A 75 13.91 8.03 -15.45
C ASP A 75 14.51 7.96 -14.02
N GLY A 76 14.79 6.74 -13.54
CA GLY A 76 15.29 6.49 -12.18
C GLY A 76 14.25 6.68 -11.07
N VAL A 77 13.05 7.12 -11.40
CA VAL A 77 11.95 7.37 -10.46
C VAL A 77 11.01 6.15 -10.41
N LYS A 78 10.61 5.75 -9.20
CA LYS A 78 9.69 4.62 -8.97
C LYS A 78 8.26 5.12 -8.82
N PHE A 79 7.33 4.55 -9.60
CA PHE A 79 5.91 4.85 -9.59
C PHE A 79 5.10 3.65 -9.11
N GLN A 80 4.05 3.88 -8.31
CA GLN A 80 3.16 2.82 -7.81
C GLN A 80 2.04 2.47 -8.79
N GLY A 81 1.90 3.23 -9.87
CA GLY A 81 0.90 2.97 -10.90
C GLY A 81 1.10 3.80 -12.16
N ARG A 82 0.38 3.40 -13.22
CA ARG A 82 0.48 4.04 -14.53
C ARG A 82 0.05 5.51 -14.51
N TRP A 83 -0.94 5.88 -13.70
CA TRP A 83 -1.44 7.25 -13.64
C TRP A 83 -0.43 8.23 -13.05
N GLU A 84 0.33 7.79 -12.02
CA GLU A 84 1.44 8.60 -11.50
C GLU A 84 2.50 8.85 -12.57
N LEU A 85 2.85 7.81 -13.36
CA LEU A 85 3.79 7.95 -14.46
C LEU A 85 3.26 8.89 -15.55
N GLU A 86 2.00 8.75 -15.95
CA GLU A 86 1.39 9.61 -16.96
C GLU A 86 1.36 11.08 -16.54
N PHE A 87 1.04 11.34 -15.26
CA PHE A 87 1.10 12.70 -14.72
C PHE A 87 2.54 13.24 -14.68
N TYR A 88 3.49 12.44 -14.24
CA TYR A 88 4.91 12.80 -14.23
C TYR A 88 5.41 13.14 -15.63
N GLN A 89 5.12 12.29 -16.62
CA GLN A 89 5.49 12.53 -18.02
C GLN A 89 4.82 13.80 -18.58
N TYR A 90 3.57 14.05 -18.24
CA TYR A 90 2.88 15.29 -18.61
C TYR A 90 3.62 16.52 -18.07
N CYS A 91 3.99 16.51 -16.79
CA CYS A 91 4.74 17.61 -16.19
C CYS A 91 6.09 17.83 -16.90
N LYS A 92 6.85 16.76 -17.14
CA LYS A 92 8.11 16.84 -17.87
C LYS A 92 7.97 17.40 -19.28
N ASN A 93 6.96 16.94 -20.03
CA ASN A 93 6.72 17.39 -21.40
C ASN A 93 6.28 18.87 -21.49
N ASN A 94 5.71 19.41 -20.41
CA ASN A 94 5.30 20.80 -20.30
C ASN A 94 6.31 21.68 -19.52
N ASN A 95 7.52 21.19 -19.28
CA ASN A 95 8.57 21.88 -18.51
C ASN A 95 8.15 22.29 -17.09
N ILE A 96 7.25 21.52 -16.47
CA ILE A 96 6.82 21.71 -15.09
C ILE A 96 7.80 20.93 -14.19
N ILE A 97 8.42 21.63 -13.26
CA ILE A 97 9.33 21.00 -12.28
C ILE A 97 8.48 20.17 -11.32
N ILE A 98 8.79 18.88 -11.24
CA ILE A 98 8.08 17.90 -10.41
C ILE A 98 9.07 17.00 -9.70
N GLU A 99 8.84 16.80 -8.40
CA GLU A 99 9.65 15.95 -7.53
C GLU A 99 8.77 14.93 -6.81
N ARG A 100 9.36 13.79 -6.40
CA ARG A 100 8.68 12.89 -5.46
C ARG A 100 8.61 13.56 -4.10
N SER A 101 7.43 13.54 -3.49
CA SER A 101 7.30 14.04 -2.12
C SER A 101 7.97 13.05 -1.15
N ASN A 102 8.91 13.56 -0.35
CA ASN A 102 9.55 12.83 0.74
C ASN A 102 9.01 13.25 2.11
N GLU A 103 8.14 14.25 2.17
CA GLU A 103 7.53 14.73 3.39
C GLU A 103 6.28 13.93 3.75
N TYR A 104 6.03 13.82 5.04
CA TYR A 104 4.77 13.27 5.53
C TYR A 104 4.02 14.31 6.36
N PHE A 105 2.69 14.16 6.38
CA PHE A 105 1.78 14.98 7.16
C PHE A 105 0.93 14.09 8.04
N GLU A 106 0.68 14.51 9.26
CA GLU A 106 -0.16 13.76 10.17
C GLU A 106 -1.64 14.13 9.97
N TYR A 107 -2.51 13.15 10.11
CA TYR A 107 -3.96 13.33 10.08
C TYR A 107 -4.64 12.33 11.00
N GLU A 108 -5.85 12.66 11.48
CA GLU A 108 -6.62 11.81 12.35
C GLU A 108 -7.60 10.93 11.57
N TRP A 109 -7.46 9.61 11.76
CA TRP A 109 -8.38 8.61 11.24
C TRP A 109 -8.28 7.33 12.07
N ASN A 110 -9.19 7.16 13.07
CA ASN A 110 -9.07 6.10 14.07
C ASN A 110 -7.67 6.07 14.71
N GLY A 111 -7.22 7.24 15.18
CA GLY A 111 -5.88 7.53 15.67
C GLY A 111 -5.00 8.25 14.64
N THR A 112 -3.92 8.83 15.13
CA THR A 112 -2.97 9.62 14.31
C THR A 112 -2.27 8.75 13.26
N ARG A 113 -2.24 9.21 12.02
CA ARG A 113 -1.66 8.51 10.87
C ARG A 113 -0.81 9.44 10.04
N LYS A 114 0.15 8.85 9.32
CA LYS A 114 1.02 9.57 8.38
C LYS A 114 0.48 9.45 6.96
N TYR A 115 0.50 10.56 6.26
CA TYR A 115 0.14 10.69 4.86
C TYR A 115 1.34 11.21 4.06
N PHE A 116 1.68 10.55 2.98
CA PHE A 116 2.73 10.90 2.05
C PHE A 116 2.06 11.23 0.71
N PRO A 117 2.03 12.50 0.27
CA PRO A 117 1.61 12.86 -1.08
C PRO A 117 2.53 12.24 -2.13
N ASP A 118 2.03 12.03 -3.34
CA ASP A 118 2.82 11.39 -4.40
C ASP A 118 3.94 12.30 -4.92
N PHE A 119 3.64 13.59 -5.14
CA PHE A 119 4.57 14.56 -5.73
C PHE A 119 4.50 15.90 -5.05
N TYR A 120 5.51 16.72 -5.36
CA TYR A 120 5.61 18.12 -5.01
C TYR A 120 5.99 18.93 -6.25
N LEU A 121 5.33 20.08 -6.43
CA LEU A 121 5.59 21.07 -7.48
C LEU A 121 6.24 22.31 -6.84
N PRO A 122 7.57 22.47 -6.93
CA PRO A 122 8.28 23.54 -6.21
C PRO A 122 7.84 24.95 -6.62
N GLU A 123 7.61 25.19 -7.91
CA GLU A 123 7.25 26.52 -8.46
C GLU A 123 5.94 27.06 -7.87
N THR A 124 5.00 26.18 -7.53
CA THR A 124 3.67 26.56 -7.00
C THR A 124 3.46 26.15 -5.56
N GLU A 125 4.49 25.58 -4.92
CA GLU A 125 4.44 25.04 -3.55
C GLU A 125 3.24 24.10 -3.34
N THR A 126 2.93 23.28 -4.36
CA THR A 126 1.73 22.45 -4.38
C THR A 126 2.10 20.99 -4.29
N TYR A 127 1.51 20.28 -3.33
CA TYR A 127 1.58 18.82 -3.25
C TYR A 127 0.55 18.21 -4.19
N VAL A 128 0.86 17.04 -4.73
CA VAL A 128 -0.02 16.33 -5.66
C VAL A 128 -0.25 14.91 -5.20
N GLU A 129 -1.49 14.49 -5.24
CA GLU A 129 -1.93 13.10 -5.04
C GLU A 129 -2.60 12.61 -6.32
N VAL A 130 -2.21 11.44 -6.82
CA VAL A 130 -2.83 10.81 -7.98
C VAL A 130 -3.73 9.67 -7.52
N LYS A 131 -5.05 9.81 -7.68
CA LYS A 131 -6.00 8.88 -7.08
C LYS A 131 -7.04 8.37 -8.06
N GLY A 132 -7.07 7.05 -8.26
CA GLY A 132 -8.06 6.39 -9.12
C GLY A 132 -9.40 6.16 -8.44
N TYR A 133 -9.39 5.81 -7.17
CA TYR A 133 -10.56 5.53 -6.36
C TYR A 133 -10.45 6.23 -5.01
N GLU A 134 -11.50 6.94 -4.61
CA GLU A 134 -11.57 7.73 -3.40
C GLU A 134 -12.33 6.98 -2.31
N THR A 135 -11.80 6.98 -1.10
CA THR A 135 -12.42 6.43 0.11
C THR A 135 -12.67 7.56 1.13
N ASP A 136 -13.50 7.28 2.15
CA ASP A 136 -13.71 8.25 3.24
C ASP A 136 -12.41 8.59 3.97
N ARG A 137 -11.51 7.63 4.10
CA ARG A 137 -10.17 7.86 4.63
C ARG A 137 -9.34 8.82 3.76
N ASP A 138 -9.46 8.73 2.44
CA ASP A 138 -8.77 9.64 1.54
C ASP A 138 -9.29 11.08 1.70
N ARG A 139 -10.62 11.25 1.82
CA ARG A 139 -11.22 12.56 2.12
C ARG A 139 -10.75 13.12 3.46
N ALA A 140 -10.71 12.28 4.50
CA ALA A 140 -10.25 12.70 5.83
C ALA A 140 -8.81 13.23 5.79
N LYS A 141 -7.88 12.53 5.09
CA LYS A 141 -6.49 12.98 4.98
C LYS A 141 -6.35 14.26 4.14
N TRP A 142 -7.15 14.43 3.07
CA TRP A 142 -7.08 15.62 2.22
C TRP A 142 -7.69 16.84 2.90
N ASN A 143 -8.79 16.69 3.62
CA ASN A 143 -9.44 17.79 4.37
C ASN A 143 -8.57 18.33 5.51
N GLN A 144 -7.71 17.48 6.08
CA GLN A 144 -6.79 17.86 7.17
C GLN A 144 -5.40 18.26 6.65
N PHE A 145 -5.20 18.24 5.33
CA PHE A 145 -3.90 18.55 4.76
C PHE A 145 -3.54 20.04 4.95
N PRO A 146 -2.40 20.36 5.60
CA PRO A 146 -2.12 21.73 6.04
C PRO A 146 -1.57 22.65 4.95
N LYS A 147 -1.27 22.13 3.78
CA LYS A 147 -0.68 22.87 2.64
C LYS A 147 -1.57 22.76 1.41
N LYS A 148 -1.15 23.37 0.31
CA LYS A 148 -1.88 23.29 -0.96
C LYS A 148 -1.78 21.88 -1.53
N LEU A 149 -2.91 21.23 -1.76
CA LEU A 149 -2.99 19.88 -2.32
C LEU A 149 -3.82 19.88 -3.61
N LEU A 150 -3.27 19.30 -4.65
CA LEU A 150 -3.95 19.02 -5.92
C LEU A 150 -4.20 17.52 -6.02
N VAL A 151 -5.45 17.11 -6.14
CA VAL A 151 -5.82 15.70 -6.31
C VAL A 151 -6.16 15.44 -7.77
N ILE A 152 -5.33 14.65 -8.43
CA ILE A 152 -5.48 14.22 -9.82
C ILE A 152 -6.32 12.95 -9.88
N LYS A 153 -7.51 13.06 -10.42
CA LYS A 153 -8.47 11.95 -10.55
C LYS A 153 -8.57 11.47 -12.01
N LYS A 154 -9.48 10.54 -12.26
CA LYS A 154 -9.70 9.93 -13.58
C LYS A 154 -9.95 10.95 -14.69
N LYS A 155 -10.68 12.03 -14.39
CA LYS A 155 -11.00 13.07 -15.37
C LYS A 155 -9.74 13.79 -15.84
N GLU A 156 -8.93 14.27 -14.90
CA GLU A 156 -7.68 14.98 -15.17
C GLU A 156 -6.69 14.09 -15.94
N ILE A 157 -6.57 12.81 -15.56
CA ILE A 157 -5.74 11.84 -16.31
C ILE A 157 -6.28 11.63 -17.73
N SER A 158 -7.60 11.58 -17.92
CA SER A 158 -8.20 11.49 -19.26
C SER A 158 -7.88 12.71 -20.12
N ASP A 159 -7.91 13.89 -19.54
CA ASP A 159 -7.61 15.14 -20.24
C ASP A 159 -6.09 15.25 -20.55
N ILE A 160 -5.22 14.83 -19.64
CA ILE A 160 -3.78 14.69 -19.88
C ILE A 160 -3.52 13.77 -21.09
N ARG A 161 -4.16 12.62 -21.15
CA ARG A 161 -4.02 11.67 -22.28
C ARG A 161 -4.43 12.29 -23.61
N LYS A 162 -5.53 13.04 -23.65
CA LYS A 162 -5.99 13.74 -24.87
C LYS A 162 -4.98 14.78 -25.33
N ASN A 163 -4.45 15.57 -24.40
CA ASN A 163 -3.49 16.63 -24.71
C ASN A 163 -2.11 16.10 -25.08
N CYS A 164 -1.70 14.93 -24.56
CA CYS A 164 -0.46 14.27 -24.94
C CYS A 164 -0.56 13.60 -26.33
N PHE A 165 -1.77 13.34 -26.85
CA PHE A 165 -1.98 12.68 -28.14
C PHE A 165 -2.40 13.63 -29.27
N VAL A 166 -2.47 14.94 -29.05
CA VAL A 166 -2.51 15.90 -30.15
C VAL A 166 -1.12 15.95 -30.76
N ARG A 167 -0.84 15.01 -31.67
CA ARG A 167 0.34 15.09 -32.56
C ARG A 167 0.15 16.24 -33.52
N PRO A 168 1.26 16.94 -33.89
CA PRO A 168 1.24 17.90 -34.96
C PRO A 168 0.86 17.28 -36.30
#